data_e60e8503d2ed2479bea55e9e803e26fe
#
_entry.id   e60e8503d2ed2479bea55e9e803e26fe
#
_cell.length_a   1.000
_cell.length_b   1.000
_cell.length_c   1.000
_cell.angle_alpha   90.00
_cell.angle_beta   90.00
_cell.angle_gamma   90.00
#
_symmetry.space_group_name_H-M   'P 1'
#
loop_
_entity.id
_entity.type
_entity.pdbx_description
1 polymer ?
#
loop_
_entity_poly.entity_id
_entity_poly.type
_entity_poly.pdbx_seq_one_letter_code
_entity_poly.pdbx_strand_id
1 'polypeptide(L)'
;MIKSKKLSKYKIVSHGFFDSKGGKSKGIYKSLNCGIGSSDYQKNVKQNLRIVCQKLSLNYEKLFLLNQVHSSKFHFINKNYKKNNKRLTGDALITNQKKL
;
A
#
# COMPACT_ATOMS: atom_id res chain seq x y z
N MET A 1 -13.80 5.75 -1.17
CA MET A 1 -13.08 4.78 -0.32
C MET A 1 -14.05 4.10 0.63
N ILE A 2 -14.04 2.78 0.65
CA ILE A 2 -14.89 1.98 1.51
C ILE A 2 -14.12 1.60 2.78
N LYS A 3 -14.80 1.59 3.93
CA LYS A 3 -14.18 1.25 5.20
C LYS A 3 -14.87 0.04 5.84
N SER A 4 -14.09 -0.76 6.58
CA SER A 4 -14.62 -1.86 7.39
C SER A 4 -15.30 -1.34 8.64
N LYS A 5 -16.53 -1.78 8.90
CA LYS A 5 -17.24 -1.42 10.14
C LYS A 5 -16.53 -1.94 11.38
N LYS A 6 -15.97 -3.15 11.31
CA LYS A 6 -15.23 -3.75 12.42
C LYS A 6 -13.95 -2.96 12.74
N LEU A 7 -13.15 -2.62 11.71
CA LEU A 7 -11.92 -1.89 11.91
C LEU A 7 -12.14 -0.43 12.32
N SER A 8 -13.26 0.17 11.91
CA SER A 8 -13.60 1.56 12.27
C SER A 8 -13.81 1.76 13.78
N LYS A 9 -14.03 0.69 14.53
CA LYS A 9 -14.12 0.75 15.99
C LYS A 9 -12.76 1.03 16.65
N TYR A 10 -11.67 0.79 15.95
CA TYR A 10 -10.31 0.95 16.49
C TYR A 10 -9.72 2.26 15.98
N LYS A 11 -9.75 3.29 16.80
CA LYS A 11 -9.30 4.65 16.43
C LYS A 11 -7.81 4.72 16.09
N ILE A 12 -7.02 3.76 16.58
CA ILE A 12 -5.58 3.70 16.30
C ILE A 12 -5.26 3.07 14.94
N VAL A 13 -6.26 2.52 14.24
CA VAL A 13 -6.09 1.89 12.93
C VAL A 13 -6.70 2.77 11.85
N SER A 14 -5.89 3.12 10.85
CA SER A 14 -6.37 3.76 9.62
C SER A 14 -6.43 2.71 8.52
N HIS A 15 -7.56 2.62 7.85
CA HIS A 15 -7.76 1.61 6.80
C HIS A 15 -8.69 2.12 5.71
N GLY A 16 -8.67 1.49 4.55
CA GLY A 16 -9.57 1.79 3.46
C GLY A 16 -9.43 0.80 2.32
N PHE A 17 -10.53 0.60 1.60
CA PHE A 17 -10.57 -0.17 0.36
C PHE A 17 -10.81 0.80 -0.79
N PHE A 18 -9.87 0.87 -1.71
CA PHE A 18 -9.89 1.81 -2.80
C PHE A 18 -10.43 1.16 -4.07
N ASP A 19 -11.15 1.93 -4.87
CA ASP A 19 -11.55 1.52 -6.20
C ASP A 19 -10.61 2.12 -7.26
N SER A 20 -10.96 2.01 -8.53
CA SER A 20 -10.13 2.49 -9.64
C SER A 20 -10.15 4.00 -9.84
N LYS A 21 -10.90 4.75 -9.06
CA LYS A 21 -11.14 6.19 -9.28
C LYS A 21 -10.19 7.07 -8.48
N GLY A 22 -9.93 8.26 -8.99
CA GLY A 22 -9.25 9.32 -8.26
C GLY A 22 -7.74 9.37 -8.45
N GLY A 23 -7.20 8.66 -9.43
CA GLY A 23 -5.76 8.62 -9.72
C GLY A 23 -5.34 9.38 -10.95
N LYS A 24 -4.08 9.22 -11.34
CA LYS A 24 -3.42 9.92 -12.45
C LYS A 24 -3.22 9.06 -13.69
N SER A 25 -3.39 7.74 -13.59
CA SER A 25 -3.18 6.83 -14.72
C SER A 25 -4.27 6.96 -15.77
N LYS A 26 -3.93 6.63 -17.01
CA LYS A 26 -4.81 6.76 -18.17
C LYS A 26 -4.90 5.44 -18.94
N GLY A 27 -5.85 5.35 -19.86
CA GLY A 27 -6.04 4.17 -20.70
C GLY A 27 -6.52 2.97 -19.88
N ILE A 28 -5.92 1.82 -20.10
CA ILE A 28 -6.31 0.58 -19.40
C ILE A 28 -6.02 0.63 -17.90
N TYR A 29 -5.17 1.56 -17.47
CA TYR A 29 -4.80 1.73 -16.06
C TYR A 29 -5.61 2.80 -15.33
N LYS A 30 -6.63 3.36 -16.00
CA LYS A 30 -7.44 4.48 -15.46
C LYS A 30 -8.17 4.03 -14.19
N SER A 31 -7.98 4.69 -13.06
CA SER A 31 -7.07 5.83 -12.90
C SER A 31 -6.13 5.65 -11.70
N LEU A 32 -6.53 4.88 -10.68
CA LEU A 32 -5.78 4.73 -9.43
C LEU A 32 -4.97 3.43 -9.43
N ASN A 33 -4.19 3.20 -10.49
CA ASN A 33 -3.33 2.04 -10.56
C ASN A 33 -2.15 2.18 -9.59
N CYS A 34 -2.07 1.28 -8.60
CA CYS A 34 -1.01 1.26 -7.61
C CYS A 34 -0.02 0.10 -7.83
N GLY A 35 -0.12 -0.59 -8.96
CA GLY A 35 0.72 -1.74 -9.29
C GLY A 35 2.09 -1.34 -9.81
N ILE A 36 3.10 -1.38 -8.96
CA ILE A 36 4.48 -1.02 -9.35
C ILE A 36 5.02 -1.97 -10.43
N GLY A 37 4.56 -3.22 -10.43
CA GLY A 37 4.95 -4.21 -11.43
C GLY A 37 4.20 -4.12 -12.75
N SER A 38 3.23 -3.20 -12.89
CA SER A 38 2.49 -3.01 -14.14
C SER A 38 3.33 -2.27 -15.18
N SER A 39 2.85 -2.26 -16.43
CA SER A 39 3.50 -1.54 -17.53
C SER A 39 3.08 -0.07 -17.62
N ASP A 40 2.38 0.45 -16.63
CA ASP A 40 2.00 1.85 -16.55
C ASP A 40 3.23 2.73 -16.30
N TYR A 41 3.11 4.03 -16.60
CA TYR A 41 4.16 5.01 -16.25
C TYR A 41 4.41 4.99 -14.76
N GLN A 42 5.66 4.76 -14.36
CA GLN A 42 6.03 4.71 -12.94
C GLN A 42 5.74 6.02 -12.22
N LYS A 43 5.86 7.15 -12.91
CA LYS A 43 5.48 8.46 -12.35
C LYS A 43 4.01 8.48 -11.93
N ASN A 44 3.11 7.97 -12.77
CA ASN A 44 1.68 7.92 -12.45
C ASN A 44 1.41 6.97 -11.29
N VAL A 45 2.04 5.80 -11.29
CA VAL A 45 1.89 4.82 -10.21
C VAL A 45 2.34 5.40 -8.87
N LYS A 46 3.48 6.08 -8.84
CA LYS A 46 3.97 6.74 -7.63
C LYS A 46 3.04 7.83 -7.12
N GLN A 47 2.48 8.64 -8.04
CA GLN A 47 1.50 9.66 -7.68
C GLN A 47 0.22 9.02 -7.12
N ASN A 48 -0.22 7.91 -7.71
CA ASN A 48 -1.39 7.18 -7.22
C ASN A 48 -1.16 6.64 -5.81
N LEU A 49 0.01 6.08 -5.53
CA LEU A 49 0.37 5.61 -4.20
C LEU A 49 0.41 6.75 -3.19
N ARG A 50 0.90 7.93 -3.58
CA ARG A 50 0.87 9.11 -2.72
C ARG A 50 -0.56 9.56 -2.41
N ILE A 51 -1.44 9.50 -3.39
CA ILE A 51 -2.87 9.81 -3.19
C ILE A 51 -3.48 8.86 -2.17
N VAL A 52 -3.22 7.56 -2.28
CA VAL A 52 -3.71 6.56 -1.34
C VAL A 52 -3.18 6.86 0.08
N CYS A 53 -1.90 7.08 0.21
CA CYS A 53 -1.28 7.40 1.51
C CYS A 53 -1.87 8.67 2.12
N GLN A 54 -2.09 9.71 1.32
CA GLN A 54 -2.68 10.96 1.77
C GLN A 54 -4.10 10.76 2.29
N LYS A 55 -4.91 9.96 1.59
CA LYS A 55 -6.28 9.67 2.03
C LYS A 55 -6.32 8.88 3.34
N LEU A 56 -5.29 8.11 3.64
CA LEU A 56 -5.15 7.37 4.88
C LEU A 56 -4.36 8.16 5.95
N SER A 57 -3.96 9.40 5.65
CA SER A 57 -3.12 10.24 6.54
C SER A 57 -1.79 9.58 6.88
N LEU A 58 -1.17 8.93 5.90
CA LEU A 58 0.10 8.23 6.05
C LEU A 58 1.21 8.91 5.29
N ASN A 59 2.44 8.71 5.75
CA ASN A 59 3.64 9.17 5.06
C ASN A 59 4.03 8.17 3.97
N TYR A 60 4.10 8.62 2.72
CA TYR A 60 4.48 7.78 1.58
C TYR A 60 5.82 7.07 1.78
N GLU A 61 6.79 7.72 2.43
CA GLU A 61 8.13 7.15 2.64
C GLU A 61 8.12 5.93 3.57
N LYS A 62 7.05 5.75 4.34
CA LYS A 62 6.88 4.61 5.24
C LYS A 62 6.04 3.49 4.62
N LEU A 63 5.70 3.61 3.35
CA LEU A 63 4.90 2.62 2.64
C LEU A 63 5.70 1.33 2.43
N PHE A 64 5.10 0.20 2.80
CA PHE A 64 5.61 -1.13 2.52
C PHE A 64 4.76 -1.81 1.46
N LEU A 65 5.39 -2.27 0.39
CA LEU A 65 4.75 -3.07 -0.64
C LEU A 65 5.52 -4.37 -0.82
N LEU A 66 4.81 -5.41 -1.21
CA LEU A 66 5.39 -6.72 -1.46
C LEU A 66 5.32 -7.06 -2.96
N ASN A 67 6.26 -7.89 -3.41
CA ASN A 67 6.09 -8.65 -4.65
C ASN A 67 5.18 -9.83 -4.33
N GLN A 68 3.91 -9.73 -4.66
CA GLN A 68 2.92 -10.77 -4.38
C GLN A 68 3.11 -11.96 -5.31
N VAL A 69 3.02 -13.17 -4.75
CA VAL A 69 3.22 -14.42 -5.50
C VAL A 69 2.07 -15.41 -5.31
N HIS A 70 0.99 -14.99 -4.66
CA HIS A 70 -0.20 -15.80 -4.36
C HIS A 70 0.14 -17.05 -3.55
N SER A 71 0.84 -16.85 -2.43
CA SER A 71 1.29 -17.91 -1.54
C SER A 71 0.85 -17.63 -0.10
N SER A 72 1.26 -18.49 0.82
CA SER A 72 1.12 -18.26 2.26
C SER A 72 2.34 -17.59 2.89
N LYS A 73 3.28 -17.14 2.08
CA LYS A 73 4.53 -16.53 2.55
C LYS A 73 4.27 -15.15 3.16
N PHE A 74 4.85 -14.92 4.33
CA PHE A 74 4.73 -13.62 5.01
C PHE A 74 6.09 -13.17 5.54
N HIS A 75 6.18 -11.88 5.91
CA HIS A 75 7.34 -11.28 6.54
C HIS A 75 6.95 -10.57 7.82
N PHE A 76 7.74 -10.76 8.87
CA PHE A 76 7.56 -10.04 10.12
C PHE A 76 8.49 -8.83 10.17
N ILE A 77 7.91 -7.65 10.33
CA ILE A 77 8.65 -6.38 10.38
C ILE A 77 8.71 -5.93 11.84
N ASN A 78 9.88 -6.05 12.45
CA ASN A 78 10.11 -5.64 13.82
C ASN A 78 10.89 -4.31 13.88
N LYS A 79 11.19 -3.84 15.09
CA LYS A 79 11.92 -2.58 15.31
C LYS A 79 13.31 -2.57 14.72
N ASN A 80 13.91 -3.72 14.47
CA ASN A 80 15.26 -3.84 13.93
C ASN A 80 15.29 -3.89 12.40
N TYR A 81 14.13 -3.97 11.76
CA TYR A 81 14.06 -3.99 10.30
C TYR A 81 14.44 -2.63 9.73
N LYS A 82 15.39 -2.63 8.81
CA LYS A 82 15.79 -1.42 8.08
C LYS A 82 15.22 -1.48 6.67
N LYS A 83 14.32 -0.55 6.36
CA LYS A 83 13.75 -0.44 5.02
C LYS A 83 14.82 -0.06 4.01
N ASN A 84 14.86 -0.77 2.90
CA ASN A 84 15.70 -0.43 1.75
C ASN A 84 14.83 -0.30 0.50
N ASN A 85 15.45 -0.05 -0.67
CA ASN A 85 14.72 0.15 -1.92
C ASN A 85 14.23 -1.15 -2.55
N LYS A 86 14.56 -2.30 -1.98
CA LYS A 86 14.20 -3.61 -2.52
C LYS A 86 12.94 -4.13 -1.84
N ARG A 87 11.91 -4.43 -2.64
CA ARG A 87 10.69 -5.03 -2.12
C ARG A 87 10.93 -6.49 -1.73
N LEU A 88 10.34 -6.89 -0.61
CA LEU A 88 10.31 -8.29 -0.20
C LEU A 88 9.28 -9.05 -1.04
N THR A 89 9.52 -10.35 -1.23
CA THR A 89 8.58 -11.22 -1.93
C THR A 89 7.71 -11.97 -0.92
N GLY A 90 6.40 -11.90 -1.10
CA GLY A 90 5.44 -12.56 -0.23
C GLY A 90 4.08 -11.91 -0.38
N ASP A 91 3.10 -12.37 0.41
CA ASP A 91 1.71 -11.94 0.26
C ASP A 91 1.15 -11.27 1.50
N ALA A 92 1.91 -11.24 2.60
CA ALA A 92 1.49 -10.60 3.83
C ALA A 92 2.65 -10.00 4.60
N LEU A 93 2.37 -8.94 5.32
CA LEU A 93 3.27 -8.33 6.30
C LEU A 93 2.62 -8.40 7.68
N ILE A 94 3.41 -8.76 8.68
CA ILE A 94 3.01 -8.75 10.09
C ILE A 94 3.98 -7.85 10.84
N THR A 95 3.46 -6.99 11.69
CA THR A 95 4.30 -6.10 12.49
C THR A 95 3.72 -5.90 13.88
N ASN A 96 4.60 -5.69 14.86
CA ASN A 96 4.23 -5.24 16.18
C ASN A 96 4.64 -3.79 16.43
N GLN A 97 5.06 -3.08 15.37
CA GLN A 97 5.51 -1.70 15.49
C GLN A 97 4.35 -0.73 15.24
N LYS A 98 4.19 0.24 16.15
CA LYS A 98 3.27 1.35 15.96
C LYS A 98 3.92 2.37 15.02
N LYS A 99 3.11 3.00 14.16
CA LYS A 99 3.56 4.04 13.23
C LYS A 99 4.74 3.60 12.36
N LEU A 100 4.68 2.38 11.90
CA LEU A 100 5.71 1.78 11.02
C LEU A 100 5.79 2.51 9.62
#